data_fd783e14b31ddb8d32f52798ec04794f
#
_entry.id   fd783e14b31ddb8d32f52798ec04794f
#
_cell.length_a   1.000
_cell.length_b   1.000
_cell.length_c   1.000
_cell.angle_alpha   90.00
_cell.angle_beta   90.00
_cell.angle_gamma   90.00
#
_symmetry.space_group_name_H-M   'P 1'
#
loop_
_entity.id
_entity.type
_entity.pdbx_description
1 polymer ?
#
loop_
_entity_poly.entity_id
_entity_poly.type
_entity_poly.pdbx_seq_one_letter_code
_entity_poly.pdbx_strand_id
1 'polypeptide(L)'
;MDKNYIVSINGTQTVNSSVNTVYVEEPCTYKKSDNYAFISFVCSDKSKNIIEIDKKGIITLMHHSDEIQSKMVFEKDKKHTCTYCTKYGKIEMDIDLKEVSCNLNNGGGSIELHYTLRTGIELLSENVTVIKIKEENKSV
;
A
#
# COMPACT_ATOMS: atom_id res chain seq x y z
N MET A 1 -24.00 11.35 8.73
CA MET A 1 -23.31 12.14 7.70
C MET A 1 -22.04 11.43 7.25
N ASP A 2 -21.96 11.18 5.98
CA ASP A 2 -20.80 10.49 5.45
C ASP A 2 -19.60 11.46 5.40
N LYS A 3 -18.46 10.99 5.88
CA LYS A 3 -17.24 11.74 5.82
C LYS A 3 -16.50 11.40 4.52
N ASN A 4 -15.92 12.41 3.91
CA ASN A 4 -15.08 12.24 2.75
C ASN A 4 -13.62 12.19 3.17
N TYR A 5 -12.89 11.24 2.59
CA TYR A 5 -11.47 11.06 2.90
C TYR A 5 -10.65 11.13 1.62
N ILE A 6 -9.41 11.53 1.80
CA ILE A 6 -8.42 11.55 0.73
C ILE A 6 -7.24 10.71 1.18
N VAL A 7 -6.81 9.80 0.31
CA VAL A 7 -5.60 9.03 0.52
C VAL A 7 -4.48 9.61 -0.35
N SER A 8 -3.30 9.75 0.23
CA SER A 8 -2.10 10.05 -0.53
C SER A 8 -1.06 8.96 -0.29
N ILE A 9 -0.40 8.54 -1.35
CA ILE A 9 0.63 7.50 -1.28
C ILE A 9 1.89 8.07 -1.92
N ASN A 10 2.96 8.07 -1.14
CA ASN A 10 4.28 8.49 -1.60
C ASN A 10 5.19 7.28 -1.52
N GLY A 11 5.59 6.75 -2.67
CA GLY A 11 6.46 5.59 -2.75
C GLY A 11 7.82 5.96 -3.30
N THR A 12 8.87 5.55 -2.61
CA THR A 12 10.24 5.73 -3.07
C THR A 12 10.86 4.36 -3.26
N GLN A 13 11.38 4.10 -4.45
CA GLN A 13 12.00 2.84 -4.79
C GLN A 13 13.45 3.09 -5.21
N THR A 14 14.38 2.36 -4.59
CA THR A 14 15.80 2.44 -4.90
C THR A 14 16.25 1.12 -5.54
N VAL A 15 16.76 1.21 -6.75
CA VAL A 15 17.30 0.08 -7.53
C VAL A 15 18.69 0.47 -8.01
N ASN A 16 19.74 -0.22 -7.55
CA ASN A 16 21.14 0.04 -8.00
C ASN A 16 21.52 1.52 -7.94
N SER A 17 21.23 2.18 -6.83
CA SER A 17 21.51 3.61 -6.60
C SER A 17 20.62 4.58 -7.39
N SER A 18 19.70 4.08 -8.20
CA SER A 18 18.68 4.91 -8.87
C SER A 18 17.43 5.00 -8.00
N VAL A 19 16.96 6.22 -7.78
CA VAL A 19 15.80 6.47 -6.93
C VAL A 19 14.63 6.93 -7.80
N ASN A 20 13.51 6.22 -7.69
CA ASN A 20 12.25 6.60 -8.34
C ASN A 20 11.22 6.93 -7.27
N THR A 21 10.46 7.99 -7.48
CA THR A 21 9.40 8.39 -6.56
C THR A 21 8.08 8.43 -7.30
N VAL A 22 7.05 7.85 -6.67
CA VAL A 22 5.69 7.84 -7.18
C VAL A 22 4.79 8.51 -6.16
N TYR A 23 3.90 9.36 -6.61
CA TYR A 23 2.92 10.02 -5.75
C TYR A 23 1.52 9.84 -6.33
N VAL A 24 0.60 9.42 -5.47
CA VAL A 24 -0.81 9.25 -5.81
C VAL A 24 -1.65 9.97 -4.76
N GLU A 25 -2.66 10.71 -5.20
CA GLU A 25 -3.62 11.34 -4.30
C GLU A 25 -5.01 11.18 -4.91
N GLU A 26 -5.91 10.54 -4.16
CA GLU A 26 -7.24 10.22 -4.66
C GLU A 26 -8.27 10.29 -3.53
N PRO A 27 -9.54 10.62 -3.85
CA PRO A 27 -10.61 10.38 -2.90
C PRO A 27 -10.68 8.89 -2.58
N CYS A 28 -11.01 8.56 -1.35
CA CYS A 28 -11.05 7.17 -0.93
C CYS A 28 -12.21 6.89 0.01
N THR A 29 -12.54 5.60 0.12
CA THR A 29 -13.39 5.09 1.19
C THR A 29 -12.47 4.63 2.31
N TYR A 30 -12.73 5.10 3.52
CA TYR A 30 -11.94 4.74 4.69
C TYR A 30 -12.88 4.29 5.80
N LYS A 31 -12.63 3.08 6.32
CA LYS A 31 -13.39 2.52 7.43
C LYS A 31 -12.42 2.05 8.50
N LYS A 32 -12.65 2.46 9.72
CA LYS A 32 -11.80 2.10 10.86
C LYS A 32 -12.66 1.61 12.00
N SER A 33 -12.33 0.43 12.53
CA SER A 33 -12.87 -0.10 13.77
C SER A 33 -11.70 -0.38 14.72
N ASP A 34 -11.98 -0.88 15.91
CA ASP A 34 -10.94 -1.13 16.91
C ASP A 34 -9.88 -2.10 16.43
N ASN A 35 -10.27 -3.08 15.60
CA ASN A 35 -9.39 -4.17 15.18
C ASN A 35 -9.21 -4.26 13.66
N TYR A 36 -9.62 -3.23 12.91
CA TYR A 36 -9.63 -3.34 11.46
C TYR A 36 -9.61 -1.97 10.81
N ALA A 37 -8.90 -1.87 9.70
CA ALA A 37 -8.94 -0.69 8.86
C ALA A 37 -9.02 -1.11 7.40
N PHE A 38 -9.78 -0.36 6.62
CA PHE A 38 -10.01 -0.62 5.21
C PHE A 38 -9.98 0.69 4.44
N ILE A 39 -9.21 0.71 3.36
CA ILE A 39 -9.09 1.86 2.48
C ILE A 39 -9.26 1.36 1.06
N SER A 40 -10.13 1.99 0.27
CA SER A 40 -10.24 1.66 -1.15
C SER A 40 -10.33 2.93 -1.98
N PHE A 41 -9.73 2.89 -3.16
CA PHE A 41 -9.75 4.02 -4.07
C PHE A 41 -9.53 3.55 -5.51
N VAL A 42 -9.95 4.39 -6.44
CA VAL A 42 -9.79 4.15 -7.88
C VAL A 42 -8.95 5.27 -8.46
N CYS A 43 -7.90 4.92 -9.16
CA CYS A 43 -7.01 5.88 -9.80
C CYS A 43 -7.58 6.36 -11.14
N SER A 44 -6.96 7.39 -11.71
CA SER A 44 -7.40 7.97 -12.97
C SER A 44 -7.33 6.97 -14.13
N ASP A 45 -6.45 5.98 -14.06
CA ASP A 45 -6.34 4.89 -15.04
C ASP A 45 -7.39 3.78 -14.81
N LYS A 46 -8.33 4.00 -13.90
CA LYS A 46 -9.39 3.07 -13.49
C LYS A 46 -8.90 1.85 -12.72
N SER A 47 -7.64 1.82 -12.31
CA SER A 47 -7.16 0.75 -11.43
C SER A 47 -7.81 0.86 -10.06
N LYS A 48 -8.14 -0.30 -9.48
CA LYS A 48 -8.73 -0.40 -8.15
C LYS A 48 -7.67 -0.79 -7.15
N ASN A 49 -7.70 -0.15 -6.00
CA ASN A 49 -6.69 -0.36 -4.95
C ASN A 49 -7.39 -0.53 -3.62
N ILE A 50 -6.93 -1.53 -2.86
CA ILE A 50 -7.47 -1.83 -1.55
C ILE A 50 -6.31 -2.01 -0.58
N ILE A 51 -6.43 -1.39 0.59
CA ILE A 51 -5.49 -1.53 1.69
C ILE A 51 -6.28 -2.03 2.89
N GLU A 52 -5.86 -3.16 3.45
CA GLU A 52 -6.50 -3.73 4.63
C GLU A 52 -5.49 -3.92 5.74
N ILE A 53 -5.90 -3.62 6.97
CA ILE A 53 -5.08 -3.88 8.15
C ILE A 53 -5.96 -4.69 9.10
N ASP A 54 -5.51 -5.91 9.44
CA ASP A 54 -6.27 -6.78 10.30
C ASP A 54 -5.92 -6.56 11.78
N LYS A 55 -6.59 -7.29 12.67
CA LYS A 55 -6.41 -7.15 14.12
C LYS A 55 -4.99 -7.50 14.59
N LYS A 56 -4.24 -8.24 13.80
CA LYS A 56 -2.86 -8.61 14.11
C LYS A 56 -1.85 -7.59 13.59
N GLY A 57 -2.33 -6.56 12.88
CA GLY A 57 -1.45 -5.57 12.27
C GLY A 57 -0.87 -5.99 10.92
N ILE A 58 -1.39 -7.06 10.32
CA ILE A 58 -0.97 -7.48 9.00
C ILE A 58 -1.59 -6.54 7.97
N ILE A 59 -0.77 -6.00 7.10
CA ILE A 59 -1.19 -5.03 6.09
C ILE A 59 -1.18 -5.71 4.72
N THR A 60 -2.29 -5.62 4.01
CA THR A 60 -2.42 -6.19 2.67
C THR A 60 -2.73 -5.09 1.69
N LEU A 61 -1.92 -4.98 0.63
CA LEU A 61 -2.15 -4.06 -0.48
C LEU A 61 -2.56 -4.86 -1.70
N MET A 62 -3.70 -4.53 -2.28
CA MET A 62 -4.20 -5.18 -3.49
C MET A 62 -4.38 -4.14 -4.58
N HIS A 63 -3.89 -4.45 -5.77
CA HIS A 63 -4.01 -3.60 -6.95
C HIS A 63 -4.59 -4.41 -8.10
N HIS A 64 -5.58 -3.86 -8.76
CA HIS A 64 -6.25 -4.52 -9.88
C HIS A 64 -6.48 -3.53 -11.01
N SER A 65 -5.87 -3.81 -12.16
CA SER A 65 -6.11 -3.09 -13.40
C SER A 65 -6.32 -4.11 -14.52
N ASP A 66 -6.62 -3.63 -15.72
CA ASP A 66 -6.78 -4.53 -16.88
C ASP A 66 -5.48 -5.26 -17.22
N GLU A 67 -4.35 -4.68 -16.88
CA GLU A 67 -3.03 -5.22 -17.26
C GLU A 67 -2.30 -5.92 -16.13
N ILE A 68 -2.53 -5.50 -14.89
CA ILE A 68 -1.76 -5.98 -13.74
C ILE A 68 -2.68 -6.25 -12.56
N GLN A 69 -2.48 -7.40 -11.93
CA GLN A 69 -3.07 -7.71 -10.64
C GLN A 69 -1.95 -8.03 -9.67
N SER A 70 -1.95 -7.41 -8.50
CA SER A 70 -0.94 -7.68 -7.51
C SER A 70 -1.53 -7.72 -6.10
N LYS A 71 -0.87 -8.48 -5.25
CA LYS A 71 -1.21 -8.56 -3.83
C LYS A 71 0.09 -8.60 -3.06
N MET A 72 0.23 -7.69 -2.11
CA MET A 72 1.40 -7.60 -1.24
C MET A 72 0.93 -7.71 0.21
N VAL A 73 1.58 -8.59 0.97
CA VAL A 73 1.28 -8.77 2.38
C VAL A 73 2.49 -8.35 3.20
N PHE A 74 2.28 -7.49 4.19
CA PHE A 74 3.34 -7.00 5.06
C PHE A 74 3.04 -7.45 6.49
N GLU A 75 3.94 -8.25 7.02
CA GLU A 75 3.83 -8.74 8.39
C GLU A 75 5.19 -8.65 9.05
N LYS A 76 5.24 -8.00 10.23
CA LYS A 76 6.50 -7.84 10.95
C LYS A 76 7.08 -9.20 11.32
N ASP A 77 8.40 -9.36 11.11
CA ASP A 77 9.16 -10.56 11.44
C ASP A 77 8.78 -11.81 10.62
N LYS A 78 8.03 -11.62 9.53
CA LYS A 78 7.71 -12.71 8.61
C LYS A 78 7.91 -12.30 7.18
N LYS A 79 8.33 -13.23 6.35
CA LYS A 79 8.47 -13.02 4.92
C LYS A 79 7.21 -13.46 4.22
N HIS A 80 6.81 -12.69 3.23
CA HIS A 80 5.68 -13.01 2.38
C HIS A 80 6.10 -12.91 0.92
N THR A 81 5.39 -13.61 0.06
CA THR A 81 5.60 -13.57 -1.38
C THR A 81 4.60 -12.62 -2.01
N CYS A 82 5.10 -11.73 -2.85
CA CYS A 82 4.28 -10.85 -3.66
C CYS A 82 4.13 -11.45 -5.04
N THR A 83 2.92 -11.48 -5.55
CA THR A 83 2.65 -12.01 -6.88
C THR A 83 2.09 -10.89 -7.76
N TYR A 84 2.76 -10.69 -8.92
CA TYR A 84 2.28 -9.82 -9.99
C TYR A 84 1.81 -10.69 -11.13
N CYS A 85 0.52 -10.58 -11.48
CA CYS A 85 -0.04 -11.27 -12.64
C CYS A 85 -0.20 -10.26 -13.77
N THR A 86 0.47 -10.51 -14.89
CA THR A 86 0.37 -9.68 -16.09
C THR A 86 -0.05 -10.53 -17.27
N LYS A 87 -0.37 -9.90 -18.38
CA LYS A 87 -0.70 -10.63 -19.62
C LYS A 87 0.51 -11.44 -20.15
N TYR A 88 1.71 -11.11 -19.70
CA TYR A 88 2.93 -11.82 -20.09
C TYR A 88 3.35 -12.91 -19.14
N GLY A 89 2.60 -13.10 -18.06
CA GLY A 89 2.89 -14.14 -17.09
C GLY A 89 2.85 -13.64 -15.65
N LYS A 90 3.28 -14.51 -14.78
CA LYS A 90 3.25 -14.31 -13.33
C LYS A 90 4.67 -14.08 -12.83
N ILE A 91 4.85 -13.04 -12.03
CA ILE A 91 6.14 -12.72 -11.41
C ILE A 91 5.96 -12.84 -9.90
N GLU A 92 6.82 -13.61 -9.25
CA GLU A 92 6.81 -13.76 -7.80
C GLU A 92 8.06 -13.14 -7.20
N MET A 93 7.89 -12.39 -6.11
CA MET A 93 8.98 -11.75 -5.38
C MET A 93 8.77 -11.94 -3.90
N ASP A 94 9.86 -12.00 -3.14
CA ASP A 94 9.78 -12.07 -1.69
C ASP A 94 9.78 -10.66 -1.11
N ILE A 95 8.92 -10.44 -0.13
CA ILE A 95 8.82 -9.18 0.62
C ILE A 95 9.44 -9.40 1.98
N ASP A 96 10.42 -8.56 2.32
CA ASP A 96 11.04 -8.53 3.63
C ASP A 96 10.77 -7.17 4.27
N LEU A 97 9.86 -7.14 5.25
CA LEU A 97 9.48 -5.91 5.92
C LEU A 97 10.52 -5.53 6.96
N LYS A 98 11.13 -4.37 6.81
CA LYS A 98 12.18 -3.88 7.70
C LYS A 98 11.60 -3.04 8.84
N GLU A 99 10.69 -2.13 8.51
CA GLU A 99 10.06 -1.27 9.50
C GLU A 99 8.62 -1.02 9.10
N VAL A 100 7.75 -0.94 10.09
CA VAL A 100 6.36 -0.60 9.89
C VAL A 100 5.92 0.36 11.00
N SER A 101 5.21 1.40 10.60
CA SER A 101 4.56 2.31 11.52
C SER A 101 3.13 2.50 11.06
N CYS A 102 2.18 2.30 11.94
CA CYS A 102 0.77 2.45 11.62
C CYS A 102 0.10 3.25 12.73
N ASN A 103 -0.44 4.40 12.38
CA ASN A 103 -1.08 5.30 13.33
C ASN A 103 -2.37 5.83 12.70
N LEU A 104 -3.44 5.05 12.85
CA LEU A 104 -4.74 5.35 12.26
C LEU A 104 -5.80 5.52 13.35
N ASN A 105 -6.69 6.47 13.12
CA ASN A 105 -7.86 6.69 13.96
C ASN A 105 -9.06 7.02 13.07
N ASN A 106 -10.18 7.39 13.67
CA ASN A 106 -11.40 7.66 12.92
C ASN A 106 -11.29 8.89 11.99
N GLY A 107 -10.36 9.78 12.23
CA GLY A 107 -10.12 10.94 11.38
C GLY A 107 -9.08 10.72 10.29
N GLY A 108 -8.44 9.55 10.27
CA GLY A 108 -7.38 9.24 9.33
C GLY A 108 -6.08 8.87 10.01
N GLY A 109 -4.96 9.25 9.44
CA GLY A 109 -3.64 8.98 9.98
C GLY A 109 -2.65 8.57 8.91
N SER A 110 -1.67 7.76 9.30
CA SER A 110 -0.61 7.36 8.38
C SER A 110 -0.13 5.94 8.60
N ILE A 111 0.38 5.36 7.52
CA ILE A 111 1.07 4.07 7.50
C ILE A 111 2.40 4.29 6.79
N GLU A 112 3.48 3.83 7.39
CA GLU A 112 4.78 3.88 6.75
C GLU A 112 5.39 2.49 6.71
N LEU A 113 5.82 2.07 5.51
CA LEU A 113 6.38 0.75 5.25
C LEU A 113 7.77 0.89 4.66
N HIS A 114 8.75 0.22 5.28
CA HIS A 114 10.11 0.10 4.75
C HIS A 114 10.36 -1.37 4.47
N TYR A 115 10.56 -1.73 3.21
CA TYR A 115 10.69 -3.13 2.83
C TYR A 115 11.62 -3.31 1.65
N THR A 116 12.11 -4.54 1.50
CA THR A 116 12.89 -4.93 0.33
C THR A 116 12.12 -5.96 -0.46
N LEU A 117 12.33 -5.95 -1.78
CA LEU A 117 11.84 -6.97 -2.69
C LEU A 117 13.01 -7.76 -3.20
N ARG A 118 12.88 -9.09 -3.20
CA ARG A 118 13.94 -10.01 -3.61
C ARG A 118 13.39 -11.13 -4.48
N THR A 119 14.24 -11.65 -5.37
CA THR A 119 14.00 -12.94 -6.04
C THR A 119 15.15 -13.85 -5.64
N GLY A 120 14.87 -14.88 -4.84
CA GLY A 120 15.91 -15.72 -4.29
C GLY A 120 16.89 -14.90 -3.44
N ILE A 121 18.17 -14.90 -3.80
CA ILE A 121 19.19 -14.13 -3.11
C ILE A 121 19.39 -12.74 -3.70
N GLU A 122 18.78 -12.46 -4.83
CA GLU A 122 18.96 -11.19 -5.52
C GLU A 122 18.06 -10.09 -4.94
N LEU A 123 18.66 -8.98 -4.54
CA LEU A 123 17.93 -7.80 -4.10
C LEU A 123 17.45 -7.02 -5.32
N LEU A 124 16.13 -6.91 -5.48
CA LEU A 124 15.54 -6.16 -6.58
C LEU A 124 15.41 -4.67 -6.26
N SER A 125 14.92 -4.35 -5.06
CA SER A 125 14.69 -2.95 -4.69
C SER A 125 14.58 -2.78 -3.18
N GLU A 126 14.88 -1.55 -2.74
CA GLU A 126 14.57 -1.07 -1.39
C GLU A 126 13.46 -0.06 -1.52
N ASN A 127 12.44 -0.17 -0.67
CA ASN A 127 11.21 0.59 -0.84
C ASN A 127 10.78 1.26 0.45
N VAL A 128 10.32 2.50 0.32
CA VAL A 128 9.64 3.21 1.39
C VAL A 128 8.30 3.68 0.84
N THR A 129 7.23 3.28 1.50
CA THR A 129 5.88 3.69 1.11
C THR A 129 5.22 4.38 2.29
N VAL A 130 4.76 5.60 2.08
CA VAL A 130 4.05 6.38 3.09
C VAL A 130 2.64 6.61 2.59
N ILE A 131 1.67 6.11 3.36
CA ILE A 131 0.25 6.24 3.05
C ILE A 131 -0.36 7.16 4.10
N LYS A 132 -1.01 8.23 3.66
CA LYS A 132 -1.68 9.18 4.54
C LYS A 132 -3.14 9.26 4.18
N ILE A 133 -3.99 9.20 5.19
CA ILE A 133 -5.43 9.35 5.03
C ILE A 133 -5.84 10.57 5.85
N LYS A 134 -6.57 11.46 5.22
CA LYS A 134 -7.12 12.61 5.94
C LYS A 134 -8.56 12.85 5.55
N GLU A 135 -9.31 13.35 6.49
CA GLU A 135 -10.67 13.77 6.25
C GLU A 135 -10.68 15.05 5.43
N GLU A 136 -11.49 15.05 4.37
CA GLU A 136 -11.64 16.25 3.56
C GLU A 136 -12.71 17.14 4.19
N ASN A 137 -12.28 18.30 4.69
CA ASN A 137 -13.22 19.28 5.19
C ASN A 137 -13.64 20.19 4.04
N LYS A 138 -14.87 19.98 3.59
CA LYS A 138 -15.45 20.92 2.64
C LYS A 138 -15.90 22.13 3.44
N SER A 139 -15.12 23.21 3.36
CA SER A 139 -15.60 24.48 3.87
C SER A 139 -16.72 24.96 2.96
N VAL A 140 -17.82 25.27 3.58
CA VAL A 140 -19.00 25.76 2.86
C VAL A 140 -18.84 27.26 2.60
#